data_c3c594d6c7b436a9835ea4764b15a06b
#
_entry.id   c3c594d6c7b436a9835ea4764b15a06b
#
_cell.length_a   1.000
_cell.length_b   1.000
_cell.length_c   1.000
_cell.angle_alpha   90.00
_cell.angle_beta   90.00
_cell.angle_gamma   90.00
#
_symmetry.space_group_name_H-M   'P 1'
#
loop_
_entity.id
_entity.type
_entity.pdbx_description
1 polymer ?
#
loop_
_entity_poly.entity_id
_entity_poly.type
_entity_poly.pdbx_seq_one_letter_code
_entity_poly.pdbx_strand_id
1 'polypeptide(L)'
;MITVIGNLKGGTGKSTVVFNLAIWLKKNQGAVTLFDLDPQKTLTDVVDIREEEGFSPDLEVFDDVDALKAWKNKKAEVLVDVGTADFESMKKALSLADRIVTPVPPSQADIWSTQRFIKIIRELSGSAKKMPPILGFINRADTHIGVRETDEAEEALEYLNNITRIDLRLYQRTAYRRSFSEGLAVFEMQPTSKASREILALANILFNQN
;
A
#
# COMPACT_ATOMS: atom_id res chain seq x y z
N MET A 1 14.93 -0.45 -0.55
CA MET A 1 14.04 -1.58 -0.95
C MET A 1 12.84 -1.00 -1.69
N ILE A 2 12.44 -1.58 -2.82
CA ILE A 2 11.25 -1.16 -3.60
C ILE A 2 10.03 -1.97 -3.13
N THR A 3 9.10 -1.29 -2.46
CA THR A 3 7.83 -1.86 -2.02
C THR A 3 6.71 -1.31 -2.90
N VAL A 4 6.08 -2.19 -3.70
CA VAL A 4 4.92 -1.83 -4.52
C VAL A 4 3.64 -2.10 -3.74
N ILE A 5 2.78 -1.10 -3.61
CA ILE A 5 1.45 -1.23 -3.04
C ILE A 5 0.45 -1.38 -4.20
N GLY A 6 -0.09 -2.57 -4.38
CA GLY A 6 -0.85 -2.92 -5.57
C GLY A 6 -2.06 -3.82 -5.32
N ASN A 7 -3.05 -3.69 -6.20
CA ASN A 7 -4.20 -4.59 -6.37
C ASN A 7 -4.82 -4.28 -7.74
N LEU A 8 -5.49 -5.24 -8.37
CA LEU A 8 -6.19 -5.06 -9.67
C LEU A 8 -7.51 -4.29 -9.55
N LYS A 9 -7.95 -3.96 -8.35
CA LYS A 9 -9.21 -3.26 -8.14
C LYS A 9 -8.96 -1.84 -7.68
N GLY A 10 -9.71 -0.89 -8.23
CA GLY A 10 -9.73 0.49 -7.77
C GLY A 10 -10.39 0.64 -6.40
N GLY A 11 -10.05 1.68 -5.65
CA GLY A 11 -10.69 1.98 -4.37
C GLY A 11 -10.30 1.07 -3.20
N THR A 12 -9.28 0.23 -3.33
CA THR A 12 -8.81 -0.65 -2.25
C THR A 12 -8.02 0.07 -1.15
N GLY A 13 -7.76 1.38 -1.30
CA GLY A 13 -7.07 2.21 -0.32
C GLY A 13 -5.55 2.25 -0.46
N LYS A 14 -4.99 1.91 -1.62
CA LYS A 14 -3.55 1.90 -1.90
C LYS A 14 -2.89 3.24 -1.57
N SER A 15 -3.31 4.33 -2.20
CA SER A 15 -2.74 5.67 -2.02
C SER A 15 -2.80 6.13 -0.55
N THR A 16 -3.90 5.85 0.15
CA THR A 16 -4.04 6.16 1.59
C THR A 16 -3.01 5.39 2.42
N VAL A 17 -2.80 4.12 2.12
CA VAL A 17 -1.79 3.29 2.81
C VAL A 17 -0.39 3.80 2.50
N VAL A 18 -0.06 4.05 1.22
CA VAL A 18 1.25 4.59 0.79
C VAL A 18 1.57 5.89 1.52
N PHE A 19 0.64 6.84 1.51
CA PHE A 19 0.82 8.15 2.14
C PHE A 19 1.12 8.05 3.65
N ASN A 20 0.32 7.27 4.38
CA ASN A 20 0.54 7.08 5.81
C ASN A 20 1.88 6.38 6.12
N LEU A 21 2.24 5.35 5.34
CA LEU A 21 3.52 4.65 5.49
C LEU A 21 4.70 5.56 5.14
N ALA A 22 4.56 6.43 4.13
CA ALA A 22 5.59 7.38 3.74
C ALA A 22 5.93 8.37 4.87
N ILE A 23 4.92 8.95 5.49
CA ILE A 23 5.12 9.87 6.60
C ILE A 23 5.75 9.13 7.79
N TRP A 24 5.30 7.90 8.07
CA TRP A 24 5.89 7.09 9.12
C TRP A 24 7.38 6.82 8.86
N LEU A 25 7.75 6.40 7.64
CA LEU A 25 9.13 6.15 7.25
C LEU A 25 9.98 7.42 7.35
N LYS A 26 9.48 8.53 6.85
CA LYS A 26 10.20 9.80 6.90
C LYS A 26 10.48 10.25 8.35
N LYS A 27 9.51 10.06 9.25
CA LYS A 27 9.66 10.41 10.68
C LYS A 27 10.56 9.45 11.45
N ASN A 28 10.57 8.16 11.13
CA ASN A 28 11.27 7.13 11.90
C ASN A 28 12.61 6.70 11.29
N GLN A 29 12.76 6.78 9.97
CA GLN A 29 13.97 6.32 9.25
C GLN A 29 14.64 7.43 8.45
N GLY A 30 14.07 8.62 8.40
CA GLY A 30 14.66 9.83 7.83
C GLY A 30 14.52 9.97 6.31
N ALA A 31 14.34 8.90 5.55
CA ALA A 31 14.27 8.96 4.09
C ALA A 31 13.27 7.95 3.50
N VAL A 32 12.47 8.42 2.56
CA VAL A 32 11.62 7.61 1.69
C VAL A 32 11.44 8.33 0.37
N THR A 33 11.37 7.60 -0.73
CA THR A 33 11.02 8.11 -2.06
C THR A 33 9.69 7.51 -2.49
N LEU A 34 8.82 8.33 -3.06
CA LEU A 34 7.50 7.91 -3.53
C LEU A 34 7.45 7.89 -5.05
N PHE A 35 6.71 6.91 -5.57
CA PHE A 35 6.28 6.87 -6.96
C PHE A 35 4.77 6.75 -7.03
N ASP A 36 4.13 7.71 -7.71
CA ASP A 36 2.70 7.68 -8.03
C ASP A 36 2.53 7.32 -9.51
N LEU A 37 2.32 6.04 -9.76
CA LEU A 37 2.10 5.49 -11.10
C LEU A 37 0.62 5.28 -11.42
N ASP A 38 -0.29 5.79 -10.57
CA ASP A 38 -1.72 5.81 -10.89
C ASP A 38 -2.03 7.05 -11.74
N PRO A 39 -2.63 6.90 -12.94
CA PRO A 39 -3.06 8.05 -13.74
C PRO A 39 -4.02 9.00 -13.02
N GLN A 40 -4.68 8.56 -11.95
CA GLN A 40 -5.54 9.41 -11.12
C GLN A 40 -4.77 10.37 -10.21
N LYS A 41 -3.45 10.16 -10.04
CA LYS A 41 -2.55 11.04 -9.25
C LYS A 41 -3.00 11.33 -7.81
N THR A 42 -3.77 10.43 -7.22
CA THR A 42 -4.36 10.63 -5.88
C THR A 42 -3.29 10.77 -4.78
N LEU A 43 -2.15 10.07 -4.92
CA LEU A 43 -1.03 10.22 -3.98
C LEU A 43 -0.33 11.58 -4.18
N THR A 44 -0.14 12.01 -5.40
CA THR A 44 0.44 13.32 -5.74
C THR A 44 -0.43 14.43 -5.17
N ASP A 45 -1.74 14.40 -5.44
CA ASP A 45 -2.70 15.42 -4.94
C ASP A 45 -2.63 15.61 -3.42
N VAL A 46 -2.54 14.52 -2.64
CA VAL A 46 -2.47 14.64 -1.18
C VAL A 46 -1.11 15.15 -0.71
N VAL A 47 -0.03 14.87 -1.44
CA VAL A 47 1.30 15.41 -1.12
C VAL A 47 1.34 16.91 -1.43
N ASP A 48 0.73 17.36 -2.53
CA ASP A 48 0.60 18.78 -2.88
C ASP A 48 -0.19 19.54 -1.81
N ILE A 49 -1.33 19.00 -1.34
CA ILE A 49 -2.10 19.59 -0.21
C ILE A 49 -1.21 19.70 1.03
N ARG A 50 -0.42 18.65 1.33
CA ARG A 50 0.49 18.67 2.47
C ARG A 50 1.53 19.78 2.39
N GLU A 51 2.09 20.01 1.20
CA GLU A 51 3.08 21.06 0.93
C GLU A 51 2.43 22.45 1.04
N GLU A 52 1.26 22.65 0.43
CA GLU A 52 0.49 23.90 0.49
C GLU A 52 0.14 24.31 1.92
N GLU A 53 -0.21 23.35 2.77
CA GLU A 53 -0.52 23.55 4.19
C GLU A 53 0.73 23.68 5.08
N GLY A 54 1.93 23.51 4.52
CA GLY A 54 3.21 23.64 5.23
C GLY A 54 3.48 22.55 6.26
N PHE A 55 2.91 21.36 6.10
CA PHE A 55 3.14 20.25 7.03
C PHE A 55 4.48 19.55 6.79
N SER A 56 5.19 19.27 7.87
CA SER A 56 6.44 18.50 7.86
C SER A 56 6.24 17.07 8.37
N PRO A 57 7.02 16.11 7.87
CA PRO A 57 8.08 16.21 6.88
C PRO A 57 7.56 16.33 5.45
N ASP A 58 8.38 16.93 4.58
CA ASP A 58 8.11 17.01 3.14
C ASP A 58 8.26 15.64 2.50
N LEU A 59 7.48 15.39 1.45
CA LEU A 59 7.53 14.17 0.65
C LEU A 59 7.83 14.54 -0.80
N GLU A 60 8.68 13.73 -1.44
CA GLU A 60 9.00 13.86 -2.87
C GLU A 60 8.34 12.72 -3.64
N VAL A 61 7.59 13.05 -4.68
CA VAL A 61 6.84 12.09 -5.50
C VAL A 61 7.34 12.14 -6.95
N PHE A 62 7.64 10.97 -7.50
CA PHE A 62 7.97 10.75 -8.91
C PHE A 62 6.81 10.04 -9.61
N ASP A 63 6.69 10.20 -10.92
CA ASP A 63 5.63 9.60 -11.72
C ASP A 63 6.14 8.83 -12.96
N ASP A 64 7.45 8.77 -13.14
CA ASP A 64 8.07 8.01 -14.24
C ASP A 64 8.52 6.62 -13.76
N VAL A 65 7.84 5.59 -14.26
CA VAL A 65 8.18 4.19 -13.94
C VAL A 65 9.57 3.79 -14.44
N ASP A 66 10.10 4.41 -15.50
CA ASP A 66 11.43 4.09 -16.01
C ASP A 66 12.53 4.64 -15.09
N ALA A 67 12.26 5.74 -14.36
CA ALA A 67 13.14 6.24 -13.30
C ALA A 67 13.26 5.29 -12.11
N LEU A 68 12.28 4.41 -11.87
CA LEU A 68 12.29 3.45 -10.75
C LEU A 68 13.49 2.48 -10.80
N LYS A 69 14.02 2.17 -12.00
CA LYS A 69 15.22 1.33 -12.17
C LYS A 69 16.44 1.88 -11.45
N ALA A 70 16.58 3.20 -11.38
CA ALA A 70 17.71 3.84 -10.70
C ALA A 70 17.73 3.61 -9.19
N TRP A 71 16.62 3.17 -8.62
CA TRP A 71 16.46 2.88 -7.20
C TRP A 71 16.71 1.42 -6.84
N LYS A 72 16.79 0.53 -7.83
CA LYS A 72 17.12 -0.88 -7.60
C LYS A 72 18.53 -0.99 -6.99
N ASN A 73 18.65 -1.77 -5.91
CA ASN A 73 19.89 -1.96 -5.15
C ASN A 73 20.40 -0.73 -4.36
N LYS A 74 19.66 0.37 -4.30
CA LYS A 74 19.99 1.47 -3.37
C LYS A 74 19.56 1.11 -1.95
N LYS A 75 20.33 1.59 -0.96
CA LYS A 75 19.95 1.51 0.46
C LYS A 75 18.95 2.64 0.78
N ALA A 76 17.78 2.58 0.18
CA ALA A 76 16.71 3.55 0.39
C ALA A 76 15.37 2.83 0.36
N GLU A 77 14.40 3.31 1.13
CA GLU A 77 13.02 2.85 1.05
C GLU A 77 12.31 3.59 -0.08
N VAL A 78 11.66 2.83 -0.95
CA VAL A 78 10.87 3.34 -2.07
C VAL A 78 9.48 2.74 -1.98
N LEU A 79 8.47 3.58 -1.90
CA LEU A 79 7.06 3.17 -1.96
C LEU A 79 6.48 3.53 -3.32
N VAL A 80 5.83 2.57 -3.94
CA VAL A 80 5.23 2.74 -5.27
C VAL A 80 3.73 2.49 -5.19
N ASP A 81 2.95 3.52 -5.47
CA ASP A 81 1.50 3.42 -5.68
C ASP A 81 1.23 3.09 -7.14
N VAL A 82 0.51 2.01 -7.41
CA VAL A 82 0.17 1.60 -8.77
C VAL A 82 -1.34 1.61 -8.98
N GLY A 83 -1.75 2.28 -10.07
CA GLY A 83 -3.12 2.26 -10.53
C GLY A 83 -3.43 1.03 -11.39
N THR A 84 -4.72 0.82 -11.63
CA THR A 84 -5.21 -0.25 -12.51
C THR A 84 -5.43 0.22 -13.96
N ALA A 85 -5.44 1.53 -14.19
CA ALA A 85 -5.69 2.12 -15.49
C ALA A 85 -4.44 2.09 -16.39
N ASP A 86 -3.23 2.15 -15.82
CA ASP A 86 -1.98 1.95 -16.55
C ASP A 86 -1.36 0.59 -16.21
N PHE A 87 -1.80 -0.42 -16.95
CA PHE A 87 -1.40 -1.81 -16.75
C PHE A 87 0.08 -2.05 -17.10
N GLU A 88 0.65 -1.32 -18.05
CA GLU A 88 2.05 -1.49 -18.45
C GLU A 88 3.01 -0.90 -17.41
N SER A 89 2.74 0.29 -16.89
CA SER A 89 3.51 0.86 -15.78
C SER A 89 3.42 -0.01 -14.53
N MET A 90 2.23 -0.54 -14.22
CA MET A 90 2.04 -1.49 -13.11
C MET A 90 2.93 -2.73 -13.30
N LYS A 91 2.95 -3.36 -14.48
CA LYS A 91 3.81 -4.53 -14.75
C LYS A 91 5.29 -4.22 -14.59
N LYS A 92 5.74 -3.07 -15.12
CA LYS A 92 7.12 -2.62 -14.97
C LYS A 92 7.48 -2.47 -13.48
N ALA A 93 6.65 -1.79 -12.70
CA ALA A 93 6.87 -1.61 -11.26
C ALA A 93 6.94 -2.96 -10.52
N LEU A 94 5.98 -3.86 -10.78
CA LEU A 94 5.96 -5.21 -10.19
C LEU A 94 7.21 -6.02 -10.52
N SER A 95 7.75 -5.90 -11.74
CA SER A 95 8.98 -6.58 -12.15
C SER A 95 10.25 -6.08 -11.44
N LEU A 96 10.22 -4.85 -10.92
CA LEU A 96 11.29 -4.21 -10.16
C LEU A 96 11.10 -4.34 -8.64
N ALA A 97 9.94 -4.78 -8.18
CA ALA A 97 9.62 -4.87 -6.76
C ALA A 97 10.57 -5.83 -6.00
N ASP A 98 10.96 -5.41 -4.81
CA ASP A 98 11.62 -6.27 -3.82
C ASP A 98 10.57 -6.91 -2.91
N ARG A 99 9.43 -6.24 -2.73
CA ARG A 99 8.26 -6.68 -1.95
C ARG A 99 6.99 -6.05 -2.55
N ILE A 100 5.89 -6.80 -2.48
CA ILE A 100 4.57 -6.33 -2.88
C ILE A 100 3.66 -6.37 -1.66
N VAL A 101 2.90 -5.30 -1.42
CA VAL A 101 1.91 -5.20 -0.36
C VAL A 101 0.54 -4.99 -0.98
N THR A 102 -0.42 -5.84 -0.63
CA THR A 102 -1.74 -5.86 -1.24
C THR A 102 -2.81 -5.60 -0.19
N PRO A 103 -3.42 -4.39 -0.17
CA PRO A 103 -4.61 -4.14 0.62
C PRO A 103 -5.82 -4.82 -0.04
N VAL A 104 -6.53 -5.65 0.71
CA VAL A 104 -7.66 -6.47 0.23
C VAL A 104 -8.92 -6.07 0.98
N PRO A 105 -9.90 -5.41 0.33
CA PRO A 105 -11.21 -5.19 0.95
C PRO A 105 -11.96 -6.50 1.16
N PRO A 106 -12.86 -6.58 2.19
CA PRO A 106 -13.49 -7.82 2.58
C PRO A 106 -14.70 -8.18 1.72
N SER A 107 -14.47 -8.47 0.41
CA SER A 107 -15.52 -9.03 -0.43
C SER A 107 -14.99 -10.19 -1.27
N GLN A 108 -15.88 -11.09 -1.65
CA GLN A 108 -15.54 -12.21 -2.56
C GLN A 108 -14.93 -11.71 -3.88
N ALA A 109 -15.45 -10.60 -4.42
CA ALA A 109 -14.92 -10.00 -5.65
C ALA A 109 -13.48 -9.45 -5.48
N ASP A 110 -13.14 -8.97 -4.28
CA ASP A 110 -11.78 -8.50 -3.95
C ASP A 110 -10.81 -9.67 -3.79
N ILE A 111 -11.25 -10.78 -3.21
CA ILE A 111 -10.47 -12.02 -3.14
C ILE A 111 -10.16 -12.55 -4.56
N TRP A 112 -11.15 -12.61 -5.45
CA TRP A 112 -10.93 -13.02 -6.85
C TRP A 112 -9.99 -12.05 -7.60
N SER A 113 -10.10 -10.76 -7.34
CA SER A 113 -9.19 -9.75 -7.89
C SER A 113 -7.76 -9.98 -7.41
N THR A 114 -7.58 -10.23 -6.12
CA THR A 114 -6.28 -10.53 -5.51
C THR A 114 -5.68 -11.81 -6.10
N GLN A 115 -6.46 -12.86 -6.27
CA GLN A 115 -6.01 -14.10 -6.91
C GLN A 115 -5.49 -13.86 -8.34
N ARG A 116 -6.21 -13.04 -9.14
CA ARG A 116 -5.76 -12.65 -10.47
C ARG A 116 -4.49 -11.81 -10.43
N PHE A 117 -4.36 -10.91 -9.46
CA PHE A 117 -3.17 -10.10 -9.27
C PHE A 117 -1.93 -10.95 -8.97
N ILE A 118 -2.04 -11.93 -8.08
CA ILE A 118 -0.98 -12.90 -7.77
C ILE A 118 -0.57 -13.68 -9.03
N LYS A 119 -1.55 -14.09 -9.86
CA LYS A 119 -1.27 -14.78 -11.13
C LYS A 119 -0.42 -13.92 -12.07
N ILE A 120 -0.74 -12.65 -12.23
CA ILE A 120 0.04 -11.70 -13.05
C ILE A 120 1.47 -11.58 -12.52
N ILE A 121 1.66 -11.41 -11.20
CA ILE A 121 2.99 -11.31 -10.60
C ILE A 121 3.80 -12.58 -10.88
N ARG A 122 3.19 -13.75 -10.76
CA ARG A 122 3.82 -15.03 -11.06
C ARG A 122 4.24 -15.13 -12.54
N GLU A 123 3.39 -14.71 -13.46
CA GLU A 123 3.68 -14.69 -14.89
C GLU A 123 4.84 -13.74 -15.24
N LEU A 124 4.89 -12.57 -14.61
CA LEU A 124 5.98 -11.59 -14.78
C LEU A 124 7.31 -12.09 -14.21
N SER A 125 7.27 -12.88 -13.14
CA SER A 125 8.49 -13.44 -12.52
C SER A 125 9.11 -14.56 -13.35
N GLY A 126 8.32 -15.25 -14.18
CA GLY A 126 8.77 -16.37 -15.00
C GLY A 126 9.39 -17.51 -14.16
N SER A 127 10.01 -18.48 -14.83
CA SER A 127 10.67 -19.62 -14.16
C SER A 127 12.08 -19.29 -13.67
N ALA A 128 12.70 -18.22 -14.13
CA ALA A 128 14.11 -17.89 -13.88
C ALA A 128 14.35 -16.86 -12.77
N LYS A 129 13.33 -16.09 -12.37
CA LYS A 129 13.42 -15.08 -11.31
C LYS A 129 12.65 -15.54 -10.07
N LYS A 130 13.25 -15.33 -8.89
CA LYS A 130 12.53 -15.48 -7.63
C LYS A 130 11.41 -14.43 -7.57
N MET A 131 10.18 -14.88 -7.40
CA MET A 131 9.02 -14.01 -7.21
C MET A 131 9.22 -13.17 -5.94
N PRO A 132 8.97 -11.84 -5.97
CA PRO A 132 9.02 -11.04 -4.76
C PRO A 132 7.97 -11.53 -3.75
N PRO A 133 8.24 -11.44 -2.43
CA PRO A 133 7.24 -11.75 -1.42
C PRO A 133 6.02 -10.85 -1.60
N ILE A 134 4.83 -11.46 -1.57
CA ILE A 134 3.55 -10.77 -1.61
C ILE A 134 2.95 -10.85 -0.21
N LEU A 135 2.69 -9.70 0.39
CA LEU A 135 2.07 -9.57 1.70
C LEU A 135 0.67 -9.01 1.53
N GLY A 136 -0.34 -9.72 2.03
CA GLY A 136 -1.73 -9.28 1.96
C GLY A 136 -2.30 -9.01 3.34
N PHE A 137 -3.17 -8.01 3.45
CA PHE A 137 -3.91 -7.73 4.67
C PHE A 137 -5.32 -7.25 4.36
N ILE A 138 -6.24 -7.48 5.30
CA ILE A 138 -7.60 -6.98 5.14
C ILE A 138 -7.62 -5.47 5.36
N ASN A 139 -8.02 -4.74 4.32
CA ASN A 139 -8.21 -3.30 4.36
C ASN A 139 -9.70 -2.97 4.22
N ARG A 140 -10.13 -1.86 4.84
CA ARG A 140 -11.54 -1.44 4.86
C ARG A 140 -12.45 -2.48 5.52
N ALA A 141 -11.93 -3.20 6.53
CA ALA A 141 -12.69 -4.13 7.34
C ALA A 141 -13.93 -3.44 7.94
N ASP A 142 -15.04 -4.18 8.06
CA ASP A 142 -16.23 -3.63 8.67
C ASP A 142 -16.00 -3.38 10.18
N THR A 143 -16.55 -2.29 10.68
CA THR A 143 -16.48 -1.94 12.10
C THR A 143 -17.58 -2.62 12.93
N HIS A 144 -18.58 -3.21 12.30
CA HIS A 144 -19.68 -3.93 12.95
C HIS A 144 -19.30 -5.39 13.23
N ILE A 145 -19.40 -5.80 14.49
CA ILE A 145 -19.04 -7.14 14.97
C ILE A 145 -19.92 -8.26 14.36
N GLY A 146 -21.12 -7.93 13.88
CA GLY A 146 -22.05 -8.90 13.29
C GLY A 146 -21.83 -9.20 11.80
N VAL A 147 -20.89 -8.52 11.14
CA VAL A 147 -20.63 -8.70 9.71
C VAL A 147 -19.54 -9.76 9.52
N ARG A 148 -19.94 -10.91 8.97
CA ARG A 148 -19.03 -12.05 8.75
C ARG A 148 -18.13 -11.91 7.52
N GLU A 149 -18.46 -11.03 6.60
CA GLU A 149 -17.73 -10.86 5.34
C GLU A 149 -16.22 -10.59 5.56
N THR A 150 -15.87 -9.87 6.62
CA THR A 150 -14.45 -9.61 6.97
C THR A 150 -13.73 -10.89 7.38
N ASP A 151 -14.33 -11.73 8.21
CA ASP A 151 -13.75 -12.98 8.68
C ASP A 151 -13.64 -13.98 7.53
N GLU A 152 -14.69 -14.09 6.70
CA GLU A 152 -14.72 -14.95 5.51
C GLU A 152 -13.66 -14.54 4.48
N ALA A 153 -13.47 -13.22 4.25
CA ALA A 153 -12.44 -12.71 3.35
C ALA A 153 -11.02 -12.96 3.90
N GLU A 154 -10.83 -12.85 5.20
CA GLU A 154 -9.55 -13.13 5.84
C GLU A 154 -9.19 -14.61 5.74
N GLU A 155 -10.13 -15.50 6.01
CA GLU A 155 -9.96 -16.94 5.82
C GLU A 155 -9.66 -17.27 4.36
N ALA A 156 -10.41 -16.69 3.41
CA ALA A 156 -10.16 -16.89 1.99
C ALA A 156 -8.77 -16.38 1.55
N LEU A 157 -8.31 -15.26 2.11
CA LEU A 157 -6.96 -14.71 1.82
C LEU A 157 -5.86 -15.66 2.31
N GLU A 158 -6.06 -16.33 3.44
CA GLU A 158 -5.10 -17.29 4.00
C GLU A 158 -4.92 -18.53 3.12
N TYR A 159 -5.98 -18.95 2.41
CA TYR A 159 -5.92 -20.09 1.47
C TYR A 159 -5.34 -19.73 0.10
N LEU A 160 -5.08 -18.47 -0.21
CA LEU A 160 -4.45 -18.10 -1.48
C LEU A 160 -2.97 -18.50 -1.51
N ASN A 161 -2.56 -19.18 -2.56
CA ASN A 161 -1.15 -19.51 -2.75
C ASN A 161 -0.31 -18.28 -3.13
N ASN A 162 0.96 -18.27 -2.73
CA ASN A 162 1.96 -17.25 -3.07
C ASN A 162 1.68 -15.86 -2.49
N ILE A 163 0.87 -15.75 -1.47
CA ILE A 163 0.70 -14.55 -0.66
C ILE A 163 0.84 -14.95 0.81
N THR A 164 1.48 -14.10 1.59
CA THR A 164 1.53 -14.23 3.04
C THR A 164 0.56 -13.25 3.66
N ARG A 165 -0.42 -13.75 4.39
CA ARG A 165 -1.34 -12.89 5.13
C ARG A 165 -0.61 -12.22 6.29
N ILE A 166 -0.76 -10.92 6.39
CA ILE A 166 -0.43 -10.15 7.59
C ILE A 166 -1.63 -10.25 8.53
N ASP A 167 -1.41 -10.67 9.76
CA ASP A 167 -2.43 -10.77 10.81
C ASP A 167 -2.75 -9.36 11.36
N LEU A 168 -3.37 -8.56 10.51
CA LEU A 168 -3.78 -7.18 10.78
C LEU A 168 -4.97 -6.79 9.91
N ARG A 169 -5.88 -6.01 10.49
CA ARG A 169 -7.00 -5.38 9.78
C ARG A 169 -6.89 -3.86 9.88
N LEU A 170 -6.99 -3.17 8.75
CA LEU A 170 -7.32 -1.75 8.73
C LEU A 170 -8.83 -1.61 8.50
N TYR A 171 -9.51 -0.96 9.43
CA TYR A 171 -10.96 -0.83 9.37
C TYR A 171 -11.42 0.35 8.53
N GLN A 172 -12.65 0.27 8.00
CA GLN A 172 -13.29 1.36 7.26
C GLN A 172 -13.63 2.52 8.22
N ARG A 173 -12.66 3.42 8.46
CA ARG A 173 -12.85 4.55 9.38
C ARG A 173 -12.85 5.87 8.63
N THR A 174 -13.75 6.77 9.03
CA THR A 174 -13.80 8.14 8.51
C THR A 174 -12.49 8.90 8.74
N ALA A 175 -11.75 8.56 9.80
CA ALA A 175 -10.47 9.17 10.13
C ALA A 175 -9.45 9.09 8.99
N TYR A 176 -9.36 7.96 8.27
CA TYR A 176 -8.46 7.82 7.13
C TYR A 176 -8.81 8.77 5.98
N ARG A 177 -10.10 8.89 5.64
CA ARG A 177 -10.53 9.80 4.57
C ARG A 177 -10.30 11.25 4.94
N ARG A 178 -10.62 11.60 6.20
CA ARG A 178 -10.50 12.96 6.69
C ARG A 178 -9.03 13.40 6.77
N SER A 179 -8.16 12.61 7.38
CA SER A 179 -6.74 12.94 7.43
C SER A 179 -6.11 13.08 6.05
N PHE A 180 -6.46 12.17 5.14
CA PHE A 180 -5.97 12.17 3.77
C PHE A 180 -6.38 13.45 3.02
N SER A 181 -7.65 13.88 3.13
CA SER A 181 -8.11 15.13 2.49
C SER A 181 -7.51 16.41 3.10
N GLU A 182 -6.89 16.32 4.27
CA GLU A 182 -6.22 17.44 4.95
C GLU A 182 -4.67 17.36 4.80
N GLY A 183 -4.13 16.48 3.95
CA GLY A 183 -2.66 16.34 3.79
C GLY A 183 -1.94 15.76 5.01
N LEU A 184 -2.66 15.11 5.92
CA LEU A 184 -2.13 14.55 7.17
C LEU A 184 -2.19 13.02 7.19
N ALA A 185 -1.17 12.38 7.76
CA ALA A 185 -1.31 11.00 8.17
C ALA A 185 -2.34 10.90 9.32
N VAL A 186 -3.05 9.78 9.41
CA VAL A 186 -4.08 9.61 10.42
C VAL A 186 -3.54 9.74 11.84
N PHE A 187 -2.29 9.34 12.08
CA PHE A 187 -1.65 9.47 13.38
C PHE A 187 -1.11 10.88 13.67
N GLU A 188 -1.01 11.76 12.67
CA GLU A 188 -0.75 13.18 12.88
C GLU A 188 -2.02 13.90 13.33
N MET A 189 -3.14 13.61 12.67
CA MET A 189 -4.43 14.24 12.97
C MET A 189 -5.07 13.70 14.26
N GLN A 190 -5.00 12.39 14.50
CA GLN A 190 -5.65 11.72 15.64
C GLN A 190 -4.72 10.66 16.26
N PRO A 191 -3.65 11.06 16.98
CA PRO A 191 -2.56 10.16 17.42
C PRO A 191 -3.03 8.94 18.25
N THR A 192 -4.07 9.10 19.06
CA THR A 192 -4.57 8.05 19.98
C THR A 192 -5.72 7.22 19.41
N SER A 193 -6.15 7.51 18.17
CA SER A 193 -7.28 6.84 17.53
C SER A 193 -7.01 5.36 17.25
N LYS A 194 -8.08 4.59 17.05
CA LYS A 194 -7.97 3.20 16.58
C LYS A 194 -7.31 3.14 15.20
N ALA A 195 -7.64 4.07 14.28
CA ALA A 195 -7.04 4.14 12.96
C ALA A 195 -5.52 4.34 13.02
N SER A 196 -5.06 5.22 13.93
CA SER A 196 -3.62 5.45 14.14
C SER A 196 -2.92 4.20 14.62
N ARG A 197 -3.49 3.49 15.59
CA ARG A 197 -2.92 2.23 16.08
C ARG A 197 -2.83 1.16 15.00
N GLU A 198 -3.84 1.05 14.14
CA GLU A 198 -3.89 0.10 13.04
C GLU A 198 -2.77 0.37 12.02
N ILE A 199 -2.63 1.60 11.53
CA ILE A 199 -1.63 1.93 10.52
C ILE A 199 -0.19 1.90 11.08
N LEU A 200 0.00 2.29 12.34
CA LEU A 200 1.30 2.19 13.03
C LEU A 200 1.71 0.72 13.22
N ALA A 201 0.77 -0.16 13.53
CA ALA A 201 1.02 -1.61 13.59
C ALA A 201 1.43 -2.16 12.22
N LEU A 202 0.74 -1.77 11.13
CA LEU A 202 1.13 -2.15 9.78
C LEU A 202 2.55 -1.67 9.43
N ALA A 203 2.86 -0.42 9.72
CA ALA A 203 4.19 0.14 9.47
C ALA A 203 5.28 -0.63 10.23
N ASN A 204 5.06 -0.95 11.50
CA ASN A 204 5.99 -1.74 12.30
C ASN A 204 6.20 -3.15 11.74
N ILE A 205 5.14 -3.83 11.31
CA ILE A 205 5.23 -5.16 10.68
C ILE A 205 6.05 -5.10 9.39
N LEU A 206 5.86 -4.06 8.59
CA LEU A 206 6.52 -3.93 7.30
C LEU A 206 7.98 -3.47 7.39
N PHE A 207 8.34 -2.63 8.35
CA PHE A 207 9.62 -1.90 8.33
C PHE A 207 10.49 -2.07 9.59
N ASN A 208 9.97 -2.62 10.69
CA ASN A 208 10.73 -2.85 11.93
C ASN A 208 11.01 -4.35 12.18
N GLN A 209 11.12 -5.16 11.15
CA GLN A 209 11.60 -6.53 11.30
C GLN A 209 13.12 -6.51 11.55
N ASN A 210 13.49 -6.49 12.83
CA ASN A 210 14.83 -6.87 13.30
C ASN A 210 14.93 -8.38 13.46
#